data_91e6687442645de66edcd2280090d8d5
#
_entry.id   91e6687442645de66edcd2280090d8d5
#
_cell.length_a   1.000
_cell.length_b   1.000
_cell.length_c   1.000
_cell.angle_alpha   90.00
_cell.angle_beta   90.00
_cell.angle_gamma   90.00
#
_symmetry.space_group_name_H-M   'P 1'
#
loop_
_entity.id
_entity.type
_entity.pdbx_description
1 polymer ?
#
loop_
_entity_poly.entity_id
_entity_poly.type
_entity_poly.pdbx_seq_one_letter_code
_entity_poly.pdbx_strand_id
1 'polypeptide(L)'
;MTNMATHVALLRGINVGGRNKVPMAELREVVASLGHTGVTTYIQSGNVLFTTAEGDTAKLASSLEAAITGAFGVKSSVVVLSRDELAEILDRNPYPDEPNPKLVHVVFLNAELPPDLLDRIKAAEGASAAKGSRDTITAIGPALYVHTPDGFGPSELAQVLFRIIGTPGKHSVAATARNWATSTKLLSLCGET
;
A
#
# COMPACT_ATOMS: atom_id res chain seq x y z
N MET A 1 4.82 3.89 29.33
CA MET A 1 3.66 3.50 28.51
C MET A 1 4.16 3.40 27.07
N THR A 2 4.19 2.21 26.52
CA THR A 2 4.57 1.99 25.13
C THR A 2 3.50 2.64 24.26
N ASN A 3 3.86 3.66 23.52
CA ASN A 3 2.91 4.39 22.67
C ASN A 3 2.73 3.59 21.39
N MET A 4 1.74 2.71 21.34
CA MET A 4 1.46 1.90 20.17
C MET A 4 1.12 2.78 18.96
N ALA A 5 1.70 2.50 17.81
CA ALA A 5 1.34 3.20 16.59
C ALA A 5 -0.14 2.95 16.26
N THR A 6 -0.86 4.02 15.99
CA THR A 6 -2.29 3.97 15.68
C THR A 6 -2.57 3.90 14.18
N HIS A 7 -1.59 4.33 13.37
CA HIS A 7 -1.72 4.45 11.91
C HIS A 7 -0.47 4.01 11.18
N VAL A 8 -0.67 3.58 9.95
CA VAL A 8 0.38 3.28 8.97
C VAL A 8 0.15 4.10 7.71
N ALA A 9 1.19 4.80 7.25
CA ALA A 9 1.19 5.45 5.94
C ALA A 9 2.07 4.66 4.97
N LEU A 10 1.52 4.37 3.80
CA LEU A 10 2.17 3.62 2.74
C LEU A 10 2.39 4.53 1.54
N LEU A 11 3.65 4.89 1.28
CA LEU A 11 4.04 5.74 0.17
C LEU A 11 4.20 4.91 -1.11
N ARG A 12 3.82 5.48 -2.25
CA ARG A 12 3.98 4.83 -3.55
C ARG A 12 5.19 5.37 -4.30
N GLY A 13 5.98 4.46 -4.86
CA GLY A 13 6.96 4.78 -5.89
C GLY A 13 8.15 5.64 -5.43
N ILE A 14 8.51 5.59 -4.15
CA ILE A 14 9.72 6.22 -3.65
C ILE A 14 10.89 5.23 -3.61
N ASN A 15 12.10 5.75 -3.71
CA ASN A 15 13.36 4.99 -3.62
C ASN A 15 13.46 3.80 -4.60
N VAL A 16 12.78 3.86 -5.73
CA VAL A 16 12.76 2.80 -6.74
C VAL A 16 13.66 3.18 -7.91
N GLY A 17 14.60 2.30 -8.28
CA GLY A 17 15.48 2.49 -9.44
C GLY A 17 16.31 3.78 -9.39
N GLY A 18 16.67 4.26 -8.20
CA GLY A 18 17.42 5.49 -8.00
C GLY A 18 16.62 6.78 -8.19
N ARG A 19 15.32 6.67 -8.42
CA ARG A 19 14.39 7.81 -8.57
C ARG A 19 13.61 8.07 -7.30
N ASN A 20 13.05 9.28 -7.18
CA ASN A 20 12.18 9.70 -6.07
C ASN A 20 12.84 9.41 -4.71
N LYS A 21 14.06 9.89 -4.54
CA LYS A 21 14.83 9.66 -3.31
C LYS A 21 14.17 10.38 -2.13
N VAL A 22 13.80 9.62 -1.13
CA VAL A 22 13.27 10.09 0.15
C VAL A 22 14.03 9.39 1.27
N PRO A 23 14.99 10.06 1.93
CA PRO A 23 15.71 9.49 3.06
C PRO A 23 14.77 9.22 4.23
N MET A 24 14.83 8.03 4.82
CA MET A 24 13.91 7.64 5.89
C MET A 24 14.04 8.48 7.16
N ALA A 25 15.25 8.95 7.48
CA ALA A 25 15.46 9.83 8.62
C ALA A 25 14.72 11.16 8.45
N GLU A 26 14.88 11.79 7.29
CA GLU A 26 14.21 13.06 6.96
C GLU A 26 12.69 12.88 6.84
N LEU A 27 12.24 11.74 6.29
CA LEU A 27 10.81 11.42 6.23
C LEU A 27 10.18 11.36 7.63
N ARG A 28 10.86 10.75 8.60
CA ARG A 28 10.37 10.74 9.99
C ARG A 28 10.26 12.15 10.58
N GLU A 29 11.21 13.02 10.29
CA GLU A 29 11.18 14.42 10.74
C GLU A 29 10.01 15.19 10.10
N VAL A 30 9.77 14.99 8.81
CA VAL A 30 8.64 15.60 8.09
C VAL A 30 7.31 15.15 8.71
N VAL A 31 7.14 13.85 8.96
CA VAL A 31 5.90 13.32 9.57
C VAL A 31 5.73 13.84 11.00
N ALA A 32 6.79 13.88 11.78
CA ALA A 32 6.76 14.44 13.15
C ALA A 32 6.41 15.93 13.16
N SER A 33 6.87 16.70 12.19
CA SER A 33 6.57 18.13 12.07
C SER A 33 5.08 18.44 11.86
N LEU A 34 4.30 17.46 11.42
CA LEU A 34 2.84 17.56 11.31
C LEU A 34 2.11 17.34 12.65
N GLY A 35 2.85 17.14 13.74
CA GLY A 35 2.30 16.92 15.07
C GLY A 35 2.06 15.44 15.43
N HIS A 36 2.50 14.53 14.59
CA HIS A 36 2.40 13.10 14.88
C HIS A 36 3.54 12.63 15.79
N THR A 37 3.27 11.64 16.63
CA THR A 37 4.23 11.11 17.61
C THR A 37 4.57 9.64 17.33
N GLY A 38 5.63 9.11 17.95
CA GLY A 38 6.03 7.71 17.79
C GLY A 38 6.38 7.35 16.35
N VAL A 39 6.89 8.31 15.57
CA VAL A 39 7.15 8.12 14.14
C VAL A 39 8.32 7.18 13.92
N THR A 40 8.05 6.07 13.27
CA THR A 40 9.06 5.08 12.84
C THR A 40 8.88 4.71 11.38
N THR A 41 9.90 4.15 10.76
CA THR A 41 9.86 3.68 9.37
C THR A 41 10.32 2.23 9.30
N TYR A 42 9.73 1.47 8.38
CA TYR A 42 10.12 0.10 8.11
C TYR A 42 10.53 -0.05 6.65
N ILE A 43 11.78 -0.46 6.42
CA ILE A 43 12.44 -0.57 5.10
C ILE A 43 12.37 0.71 4.25
N GLN A 44 13.06 0.69 3.09
CA GLN A 44 13.20 1.89 2.22
C GLN A 44 12.00 2.15 1.31
N SER A 45 11.00 1.30 1.31
CA SER A 45 9.84 1.40 0.39
C SER A 45 8.75 2.38 0.84
N GLY A 46 8.99 3.13 1.92
CA GLY A 46 8.06 4.17 2.37
C GLY A 46 6.91 3.64 3.21
N ASN A 47 7.23 2.89 4.24
CA ASN A 47 6.28 2.48 5.28
C ASN A 47 6.55 3.30 6.53
N VAL A 48 5.58 4.10 6.96
CA VAL A 48 5.69 4.97 8.13
C VAL A 48 4.62 4.58 9.15
N LEU A 49 5.05 4.32 10.37
CA LEU A 49 4.14 4.09 11.51
C LEU A 49 4.16 5.33 12.39
N PHE A 50 3.01 5.74 12.90
CA PHE A 50 2.89 6.91 13.75
C PHE A 50 1.64 6.86 14.62
N THR A 51 1.60 7.71 15.65
CA THR A 51 0.45 7.89 16.52
C THR A 51 -0.14 9.26 16.30
N THR A 52 -1.46 9.31 16.14
CA THR A 52 -2.24 10.54 16.01
C THR A 52 -3.63 10.38 16.63
N ALA A 53 -4.24 11.48 17.01
CA ALA A 53 -5.65 11.53 17.41
C ALA A 53 -6.60 11.80 16.22
N GLU A 54 -6.06 12.16 15.05
CA GLU A 54 -6.85 12.35 13.84
C GLU A 54 -7.30 10.99 13.29
N GLY A 55 -8.60 10.80 13.15
CA GLY A 55 -9.19 9.56 12.63
C GLY A 55 -9.51 9.59 11.13
N ASP A 56 -9.43 10.77 10.50
CA ASP A 56 -9.66 10.89 9.05
C ASP A 56 -8.41 10.54 8.25
N THR A 57 -8.35 9.30 7.77
CA THR A 57 -7.22 8.77 7.01
C THR A 57 -7.02 9.46 5.67
N ALA A 58 -8.07 10.00 5.05
CA ALA A 58 -7.96 10.75 3.80
C ALA A 58 -7.31 12.13 4.04
N LYS A 59 -7.66 12.79 5.13
CA LYS A 59 -7.04 14.04 5.56
C LYS A 59 -5.57 13.83 5.93
N LEU A 60 -5.25 12.76 6.64
CA LEU A 60 -3.88 12.38 6.97
C LEU A 60 -3.05 12.14 5.69
N ALA A 61 -3.60 11.39 4.73
CA ALA A 61 -2.94 11.13 3.45
C ALA A 61 -2.62 12.42 2.69
N SER A 62 -3.60 13.32 2.55
CA SER A 62 -3.42 14.60 1.87
C SER A 62 -2.36 15.49 2.54
N SER A 63 -2.34 15.52 3.87
CA SER A 63 -1.35 16.28 4.65
C SER A 63 0.06 15.72 4.45
N LEU A 64 0.21 14.40 4.46
CA LEU A 64 1.48 13.72 4.21
C LEU A 64 1.98 13.94 2.78
N GLU A 65 1.12 13.81 1.78
CA GLU A 65 1.45 14.06 0.37
C GLU A 65 1.97 15.48 0.15
N ALA A 66 1.30 16.48 0.73
CA ALA A 66 1.71 17.89 0.66
C ALA A 66 3.06 18.11 1.32
N ALA A 67 3.27 17.58 2.53
CA ALA A 67 4.51 17.72 3.28
C ALA A 67 5.70 17.03 2.56
N ILE A 68 5.50 15.82 2.03
CA ILE A 68 6.50 15.06 1.26
C ILE A 68 6.88 15.81 -0.01
N THR A 69 5.89 16.33 -0.73
CA THR A 69 6.12 17.14 -1.94
C THR A 69 6.92 18.41 -1.60
N GLY A 70 6.57 19.09 -0.53
CA GLY A 70 7.25 20.31 -0.07
C GLY A 70 8.69 20.06 0.36
N ALA A 71 8.94 18.97 1.07
CA ALA A 71 10.26 18.64 1.60
C ALA A 71 11.23 18.05 0.57
N PHE A 72 10.73 17.18 -0.31
CA PHE A 72 11.58 16.38 -1.22
C PHE A 72 11.36 16.67 -2.70
N GLY A 73 10.37 17.47 -3.07
CA GLY A 73 10.00 17.67 -4.47
C GLY A 73 9.41 16.42 -5.14
N VAL A 74 9.07 15.38 -4.35
CA VAL A 74 8.58 14.10 -4.83
C VAL A 74 7.06 14.04 -4.70
N LYS A 75 6.37 13.82 -5.80
CA LYS A 75 4.92 13.54 -5.81
C LYS A 75 4.71 12.04 -5.59
N SER A 76 4.34 11.67 -4.38
CA SER A 76 4.03 10.30 -4.00
C SER A 76 2.59 10.23 -3.50
N SER A 77 1.79 9.33 -4.05
CA SER A 77 0.49 9.02 -3.46
C SER A 77 0.70 8.26 -2.15
N VAL A 78 -0.11 8.60 -1.15
CA VAL A 78 -0.04 7.99 0.18
C VAL A 78 -1.38 7.34 0.52
N VAL A 79 -1.33 6.07 0.91
CA VAL A 79 -2.49 5.39 1.53
C VAL A 79 -2.24 5.35 3.03
N VAL A 80 -3.16 5.89 3.80
CA VAL A 80 -3.12 5.83 5.27
C VAL A 80 -4.20 4.86 5.75
N LEU A 81 -3.82 4.00 6.68
CA LEU A 81 -4.70 3.05 7.34
C LEU A 81 -4.55 3.20 8.84
N SER A 82 -5.63 3.09 9.56
CA SER A 82 -5.57 2.81 11.00
C SER A 82 -5.05 1.37 11.22
N ARG A 83 -4.54 1.11 12.43
CA ARG A 83 -4.13 -0.23 12.82
C ARG A 83 -5.26 -1.27 12.63
N ASP A 84 -6.48 -0.89 12.98
CA ASP A 84 -7.63 -1.80 12.91
C ASP A 84 -8.04 -2.07 11.45
N GLU A 85 -8.01 -1.05 10.57
CA GLU A 85 -8.22 -1.24 9.13
C GLU A 85 -7.15 -2.17 8.52
N LEU A 86 -5.89 -1.99 8.90
CA LEU A 86 -4.81 -2.88 8.45
C LEU A 86 -5.05 -4.32 8.93
N ALA A 87 -5.43 -4.51 10.20
CA ALA A 87 -5.74 -5.83 10.75
C ALA A 87 -6.90 -6.49 10.01
N GLU A 88 -7.99 -5.76 9.77
CA GLU A 88 -9.16 -6.27 9.04
C GLU A 88 -8.80 -6.69 7.61
N ILE A 89 -7.98 -5.91 6.91
CA ILE A 89 -7.51 -6.27 5.56
C ILE A 89 -6.69 -7.57 5.63
N LEU A 90 -5.79 -7.71 6.58
CA LEU A 90 -4.95 -8.91 6.69
C LEU A 90 -5.76 -10.16 7.06
N ASP A 91 -6.77 -10.03 7.90
CA ASP A 91 -7.64 -11.15 8.30
C ASP A 91 -8.47 -11.70 7.12
N ARG A 92 -8.68 -10.88 6.08
CA ARG A 92 -9.44 -11.28 4.88
C ARG A 92 -8.60 -11.91 3.77
N ASN A 93 -7.35 -12.27 4.04
CA ASN A 93 -6.47 -12.88 3.03
C ASN A 93 -7.11 -14.14 2.40
N PRO A 94 -7.36 -14.16 1.08
CA PRO A 94 -7.95 -15.32 0.41
C PRO A 94 -6.94 -16.42 0.09
N TYR A 95 -5.65 -16.22 0.41
CA TYR A 95 -4.55 -17.17 0.15
C TYR A 95 -3.82 -17.58 1.43
N PRO A 96 -4.53 -18.11 2.46
CA PRO A 96 -3.91 -18.40 3.77
C PRO A 96 -2.90 -19.55 3.69
N ASP A 97 -3.04 -20.41 2.69
CA ASP A 97 -2.20 -21.62 2.53
C ASP A 97 -0.96 -21.39 1.66
N GLU A 98 -0.73 -20.15 1.15
CA GLU A 98 0.50 -19.86 0.41
C GLU A 98 1.70 -19.79 1.36
N PRO A 99 2.64 -20.78 1.29
CA PRO A 99 3.74 -20.86 2.24
C PRO A 99 4.81 -19.76 2.01
N ASN A 100 4.85 -19.17 0.83
CA ASN A 100 5.82 -18.12 0.51
C ASN A 100 5.16 -16.74 0.57
N PRO A 101 5.37 -15.97 1.65
CA PRO A 101 4.73 -14.67 1.82
C PRO A 101 5.18 -13.59 0.81
N LYS A 102 6.14 -13.91 -0.05
CA LYS A 102 6.58 -13.01 -1.14
C LYS A 102 5.74 -13.16 -2.41
N LEU A 103 4.94 -14.23 -2.51
CA LEU A 103 4.08 -14.51 -3.67
C LEU A 103 2.68 -13.92 -3.54
N VAL A 104 2.29 -13.47 -2.34
CA VAL A 104 1.06 -12.74 -2.10
C VAL A 104 1.39 -11.27 -1.86
N HIS A 105 0.72 -10.39 -2.61
CA HIS A 105 0.79 -8.95 -2.42
C HIS A 105 -0.59 -8.40 -2.07
N VAL A 106 -0.63 -7.49 -1.12
CA VAL A 106 -1.82 -6.69 -0.85
C VAL A 106 -1.64 -5.34 -1.53
N VAL A 107 -2.58 -4.98 -2.39
CA VAL A 107 -2.70 -3.64 -2.96
C VAL A 107 -3.70 -2.88 -2.10
N PHE A 108 -3.19 -1.97 -1.30
CA PHE A 108 -3.98 -1.10 -0.44
C PHE A 108 -4.51 0.06 -1.25
N LEU A 109 -5.80 0.35 -1.09
CA LEU A 109 -6.51 1.40 -1.79
C LEU A 109 -7.02 2.43 -0.78
N ASN A 110 -7.07 3.70 -1.17
CA ASN A 110 -7.69 4.74 -0.34
C ASN A 110 -9.23 4.77 -0.44
N ALA A 111 -9.81 4.01 -1.36
CA ALA A 111 -11.23 3.84 -1.56
C ALA A 111 -11.51 2.52 -2.31
N GLU A 112 -12.73 2.03 -2.25
CA GLU A 112 -13.14 0.88 -3.07
C GLU A 112 -13.07 1.22 -4.56
N LEU A 113 -12.72 0.21 -5.36
CA LEU A 113 -12.65 0.39 -6.81
C LEU A 113 -14.07 0.49 -7.41
N PRO A 114 -14.28 1.42 -8.34
CA PRO A 114 -15.49 1.46 -9.13
C PRO A 114 -15.72 0.15 -9.91
N PRO A 115 -16.98 -0.23 -10.16
CA PRO A 115 -17.32 -1.48 -10.85
C PRO A 115 -16.65 -1.63 -12.23
N ASP A 116 -16.53 -0.54 -12.98
CA ASP A 116 -15.88 -0.55 -14.31
C ASP A 116 -14.38 -0.88 -14.23
N LEU A 117 -13.69 -0.45 -13.16
CA LEU A 117 -12.28 -0.84 -12.95
C LEU A 117 -12.18 -2.31 -12.51
N LEU A 118 -13.10 -2.79 -11.67
CA LEU A 118 -13.16 -4.19 -11.29
C LEU A 118 -13.38 -5.11 -12.50
N ASP A 119 -14.30 -4.73 -13.39
CA ASP A 119 -14.57 -5.49 -14.63
C ASP A 119 -13.34 -5.53 -15.56
N ARG A 120 -12.62 -4.42 -15.67
CA ARG A 120 -11.35 -4.37 -16.42
C ARG A 120 -10.27 -5.25 -15.82
N ILE A 121 -10.17 -5.30 -14.48
CA ILE A 121 -9.23 -6.17 -13.77
C ILE A 121 -9.57 -7.64 -14.01
N LYS A 122 -10.84 -8.02 -13.90
CA LYS A 122 -11.30 -9.39 -14.20
C LYS A 122 -11.03 -9.80 -15.65
N ALA A 123 -11.27 -8.89 -16.58
CA ALA A 123 -10.98 -9.13 -17.99
C ALA A 123 -9.46 -9.34 -18.23
N ALA A 124 -8.62 -8.54 -17.57
CA ALA A 124 -7.16 -8.69 -17.65
C ALA A 124 -6.69 -10.02 -17.03
N GLU A 125 -7.26 -10.44 -15.91
CA GLU A 125 -6.98 -11.73 -15.30
C GLU A 125 -7.34 -12.89 -16.23
N GLY A 126 -8.56 -12.86 -16.82
CA GLY A 126 -8.98 -13.87 -17.81
C GLY A 126 -8.08 -13.92 -19.04
N ALA A 127 -7.64 -12.78 -19.56
CA ALA A 127 -6.72 -12.70 -20.68
C ALA A 127 -5.32 -13.24 -20.32
N SER A 128 -4.86 -13.02 -19.09
CA SER A 128 -3.60 -13.55 -18.58
C SER A 128 -3.66 -15.07 -18.42
N ALA A 129 -4.75 -15.58 -17.83
CA ALA A 129 -5.00 -17.01 -17.66
C ALA A 129 -5.06 -17.74 -19.01
N ALA A 130 -5.67 -17.14 -20.04
CA ALA A 130 -5.70 -17.69 -21.40
C ALA A 130 -4.30 -17.85 -22.03
N LYS A 131 -3.31 -17.10 -21.55
CA LYS A 131 -1.89 -17.22 -21.94
C LYS A 131 -1.10 -18.20 -21.05
N GLY A 132 -1.76 -18.87 -20.10
CA GLY A 132 -1.14 -19.83 -19.21
C GLY A 132 -0.61 -19.23 -17.89
N SER A 133 -0.91 -17.97 -17.58
CA SER A 133 -0.58 -17.40 -16.27
C SER A 133 -1.40 -18.04 -15.15
N ARG A 134 -0.76 -18.23 -14.00
CA ARG A 134 -1.40 -18.72 -12.76
C ARG A 134 -1.71 -17.58 -11.78
N ASP A 135 -1.46 -16.35 -12.19
CA ASP A 135 -1.70 -15.16 -11.36
C ASP A 135 -3.19 -14.94 -11.15
N THR A 136 -3.56 -14.58 -9.93
CA THR A 136 -4.95 -14.29 -9.55
C THR A 136 -5.05 -12.99 -8.77
N ILE A 137 -6.20 -12.32 -8.88
CA ILE A 137 -6.52 -11.09 -8.14
C ILE A 137 -7.89 -11.24 -7.50
N THR A 138 -7.96 -11.07 -6.20
CA THR A 138 -9.21 -11.05 -5.43
C THR A 138 -9.43 -9.67 -4.84
N ALA A 139 -10.56 -9.04 -5.15
CA ALA A 139 -10.95 -7.74 -4.60
C ALA A 139 -11.86 -7.94 -3.38
N ILE A 140 -11.51 -7.36 -2.24
CA ILE A 140 -12.32 -7.38 -1.02
C ILE A 140 -12.23 -6.01 -0.35
N GLY A 141 -13.34 -5.24 -0.38
CA GLY A 141 -13.38 -3.88 0.15
C GLY A 141 -12.27 -2.98 -0.45
N PRO A 142 -11.54 -2.22 0.38
CA PRO A 142 -10.50 -1.31 -0.09
C PRO A 142 -9.15 -2.01 -0.33
N ALA A 143 -9.15 -3.29 -0.69
CA ALA A 143 -7.92 -4.04 -0.93
C ALA A 143 -8.06 -5.01 -2.11
N LEU A 144 -6.94 -5.19 -2.83
CA LEU A 144 -6.78 -6.27 -3.79
C LEU A 144 -5.69 -7.21 -3.31
N TYR A 145 -5.95 -8.49 -3.35
CA TYR A 145 -4.99 -9.53 -3.02
C TYR A 145 -4.51 -10.15 -4.33
N VAL A 146 -3.22 -10.04 -4.58
CA VAL A 146 -2.59 -10.50 -5.82
C VAL A 146 -1.70 -11.68 -5.50
N HIS A 147 -2.04 -12.84 -6.01
CA HIS A 147 -1.22 -14.04 -5.89
C HIS A 147 -0.49 -14.28 -7.20
N THR A 148 0.82 -14.33 -7.13
CA THR A 148 1.72 -14.48 -8.29
C THR A 148 2.68 -15.64 -8.04
N PRO A 149 2.29 -16.90 -8.35
CA PRO A 149 3.09 -18.08 -8.07
C PRO A 149 4.48 -18.08 -8.71
N ASP A 150 4.63 -17.36 -9.82
CA ASP A 150 5.89 -17.23 -10.56
C ASP A 150 6.65 -15.93 -10.22
N GLY A 151 6.17 -15.17 -9.23
CA GLY A 151 6.77 -13.93 -8.75
C GLY A 151 6.07 -12.67 -9.22
N PHE A 152 6.06 -11.64 -8.37
CA PHE A 152 5.37 -10.37 -8.65
C PHE A 152 6.07 -9.53 -9.73
N GLY A 153 7.41 -9.49 -9.71
CA GLY A 153 8.19 -8.67 -10.64
C GLY A 153 7.95 -9.01 -12.11
N PRO A 154 7.99 -10.28 -12.51
CA PRO A 154 7.73 -10.70 -13.88
C PRO A 154 6.24 -10.76 -14.25
N SER A 155 5.31 -10.61 -13.32
CA SER A 155 3.87 -10.72 -13.57
C SER A 155 3.35 -9.65 -14.52
N GLU A 156 2.90 -10.06 -15.72
CA GLU A 156 2.21 -9.16 -16.65
C GLU A 156 0.89 -8.66 -16.06
N LEU A 157 0.18 -9.52 -15.32
CA LEU A 157 -1.10 -9.18 -14.69
C LEU A 157 -0.92 -8.07 -13.65
N ALA A 158 0.12 -8.16 -12.80
CA ALA A 158 0.43 -7.11 -11.83
C ALA A 158 0.74 -5.77 -12.51
N GLN A 159 1.50 -5.79 -13.61
CA GLN A 159 1.80 -4.59 -14.38
C GLN A 159 0.55 -3.97 -15.02
N VAL A 160 -0.34 -4.80 -15.57
CA VAL A 160 -1.62 -4.37 -16.15
C VAL A 160 -2.52 -3.78 -15.06
N LEU A 161 -2.59 -4.42 -13.89
CA LEU A 161 -3.35 -3.94 -12.74
C LEU A 161 -3.00 -2.49 -12.39
N PHE A 162 -1.71 -2.18 -12.23
CA PHE A 162 -1.29 -0.82 -11.90
C PHE A 162 -1.54 0.19 -13.03
N ARG A 163 -1.55 -0.26 -14.28
CA ARG A 163 -1.98 0.61 -15.41
C ARG A 163 -3.48 0.89 -15.38
N ILE A 164 -4.30 -0.10 -15.03
CA ILE A 164 -5.76 0.08 -14.91
C ILE A 164 -6.08 1.07 -13.79
N ILE A 165 -5.53 0.88 -12.59
CA ILE A 165 -5.79 1.73 -11.43
C ILE A 165 -5.15 3.10 -11.60
N GLY A 166 -3.97 3.18 -12.18
CA GLY A 166 -3.17 4.40 -12.33
C GLY A 166 -3.57 5.29 -13.50
N THR A 167 -4.64 4.97 -14.25
CA THR A 167 -5.07 5.82 -15.38
C THR A 167 -5.60 7.15 -14.84
N PRO A 168 -4.96 8.30 -15.18
CA PRO A 168 -5.45 9.61 -14.75
C PRO A 168 -6.82 9.91 -15.36
N GLY A 169 -7.73 10.45 -14.57
CA GLY A 169 -8.88 11.16 -15.10
C GLY A 169 -10.24 10.86 -14.50
N LYS A 170 -10.74 9.65 -14.44
CA LYS A 170 -12.11 9.39 -13.95
C LYS A 170 -12.20 8.87 -12.52
N HIS A 171 -11.15 8.28 -12.01
CA HIS A 171 -11.14 7.63 -10.70
C HIS A 171 -9.80 7.91 -10.02
N SER A 172 -9.78 8.81 -9.05
CA SER A 172 -8.57 9.11 -8.27
C SER A 172 -8.42 8.14 -7.10
N VAL A 173 -8.27 6.86 -7.39
CA VAL A 173 -7.96 5.87 -6.36
C VAL A 173 -6.45 5.76 -6.23
N ALA A 174 -5.94 6.12 -5.05
CA ALA A 174 -4.55 5.87 -4.71
C ALA A 174 -4.36 4.39 -4.35
N ALA A 175 -3.33 3.77 -4.90
CA ALA A 175 -3.04 2.37 -4.71
C ALA A 175 -1.54 2.15 -4.48
N THR A 176 -1.19 1.32 -3.52
CA THR A 176 0.19 0.91 -3.27
C THR A 176 0.26 -0.55 -2.84
N ALA A 177 1.26 -1.28 -3.31
CA ALA A 177 1.41 -2.71 -3.01
C ALA A 177 2.48 -2.97 -1.96
N ARG A 178 2.20 -3.96 -1.11
CA ARG A 178 3.21 -4.56 -0.23
C ARG A 178 3.05 -6.09 -0.26
N ASN A 179 4.16 -6.82 -0.23
CA ASN A 179 4.07 -8.27 -0.09
C ASN A 179 3.54 -8.65 1.29
N TRP A 180 3.08 -9.88 1.43
CA TRP A 180 2.45 -10.38 2.65
C TRP A 180 3.38 -10.28 3.87
N ALA A 181 4.67 -10.60 3.71
CA ALA A 181 5.65 -10.49 4.78
C ALA A 181 5.78 -9.06 5.32
N THR A 182 5.83 -8.06 4.43
CA THR A 182 5.88 -6.64 4.82
C THR A 182 4.58 -6.22 5.50
N SER A 183 3.44 -6.61 4.94
CA SER A 183 2.11 -6.23 5.47
C SER A 183 1.88 -6.77 6.88
N THR A 184 2.20 -8.03 7.13
CA THR A 184 2.09 -8.64 8.47
C THR A 184 3.10 -8.04 9.46
N LYS A 185 4.32 -7.73 9.01
CA LYS A 185 5.32 -7.06 9.87
C LYS A 185 4.87 -5.67 10.28
N LEU A 186 4.24 -4.91 9.39
CA LEU A 186 3.70 -3.59 9.73
C LEU A 186 2.63 -3.67 10.83
N LEU A 187 1.72 -4.64 10.76
CA LEU A 187 0.73 -4.84 11.82
C LEU A 187 1.39 -5.23 13.15
N SER A 188 2.38 -6.13 13.12
CA SER A 188 3.18 -6.49 14.31
C SER A 188 3.82 -5.25 14.94
N LEU A 189 4.46 -4.40 14.15
CA LEU A 189 5.10 -3.18 14.62
C LEU A 189 4.12 -2.16 15.24
N CYS A 190 2.86 -2.15 14.81
CA CYS A 190 1.83 -1.33 15.47
C CYS A 190 1.56 -1.77 16.92
N GLY A 191 1.88 -3.01 17.28
CA GLY A 191 1.73 -3.53 18.64
C GLY A 191 3.00 -3.47 19.50
N GLU A 192 4.17 -3.22 18.87
CA GLU A 192 5.49 -3.29 19.51
C GLU A 192 6.10 -1.91 19.83
N THR A 193 5.49 -0.80 19.35
CA THR A 193 5.99 0.59 19.53
C THR A 193 5.53 1.26 20.81
#